data_ef53a3af2ed854d825b991f02443f451
#
_entry.id   ef53a3af2ed854d825b991f02443f451
#
_cell.length_a   1.000
_cell.length_b   1.000
_cell.length_c   1.000
_cell.angle_alpha   90.00
_cell.angle_beta   90.00
_cell.angle_gamma   90.00
#
_symmetry.space_group_name_H-M   'P 1'
#
loop_
_entity.id
_entity.type
_entity.pdbx_description
1 polymer ?
#
loop_
_entity_poly.entity_id
_entity_poly.type
_entity_poly.pdbx_seq_one_letter_code
_entity_poly.pdbx_strand_id
1 'polypeptide(L)'
;MKATWKPAWHTEKRQPQFAGTDRPPTGHTPFGKKKYLMANVPALDLLNLEQNEGADVSHDLRLLFAASRDLGNVVKTLAGIPTASTGGCEVMINDRDFDIVARNAILLLMALYFEADSAPLTMLHLWYSALIPAQILRAIQENIRPLIQDVCAKIAAKRAGSFQAKKWTYGTRSLRLVLKKEEWNRLLSYFEIPDGLSMTQVHAIRTATTLAAERRDYLDRWLYILPPARRVGAMKFRVEGILLPFGSCRRDFDTTPNPTFFQSKDSWPMVDAADPLDGWSMAEILRKAPLARNDTYRGLFLLVQDTLQRFCQRIENLQVKFQLFHDDALALPNMIEDGQHSFDRIKLSNMADRGWVGPEAALITLAPLLKRASDNPHAILLTLFLNAVHEVFYDTDNIASLHEEMSRLRSYVNLAPDVVLAGDKFNADFIMFTDARPVVRDFDKLFDRWMREHRFGDIGKAVGLKMGSEHTIVPPWPMRLRQNATQREFDRLRASGHVESERYVEWKSVE
;
A
#
# COMPACT_ATOMS: atom_id res chain seq x y z
N MET A 1 25.65 -8.65 -1.33
CA MET A 1 26.73 -7.62 -1.32
C MET A 1 27.58 -7.80 -0.08
N LYS A 2 28.89 -7.55 -0.16
CA LYS A 2 29.80 -7.69 0.99
C LYS A 2 29.40 -6.71 2.10
N ALA A 3 29.68 -7.04 3.37
CA ALA A 3 29.48 -6.12 4.48
C ALA A 3 30.29 -4.83 4.31
N THR A 4 31.49 -4.94 3.71
CA THR A 4 32.41 -3.84 3.41
C THR A 4 32.05 -3.03 2.16
N TRP A 5 30.96 -3.37 1.44
CA TRP A 5 30.53 -2.62 0.26
C TRP A 5 30.13 -1.19 0.65
N LYS A 6 30.60 -0.24 -0.12
CA LYS A 6 30.26 1.18 0.01
C LYS A 6 29.62 1.68 -1.30
N PRO A 7 28.76 2.69 -1.25
CA PRO A 7 28.19 3.35 -2.42
C PRO A 7 29.27 3.89 -3.39
N ALA A 8 28.89 4.00 -4.66
CA ALA A 8 29.83 4.45 -5.71
C ALA A 8 30.41 5.84 -5.41
N TRP A 9 29.59 6.82 -5.03
CA TRP A 9 30.07 8.17 -4.71
C TRP A 9 31.15 8.20 -3.60
N HIS A 10 31.03 7.30 -2.59
CA HIS A 10 31.99 7.22 -1.49
C HIS A 10 33.33 6.62 -1.95
N THR A 11 33.30 5.56 -2.77
CA THR A 11 34.52 4.91 -3.26
C THR A 11 35.22 5.77 -4.32
N GLU A 12 34.47 6.50 -5.13
CA GLU A 12 34.95 7.41 -6.17
C GLU A 12 35.32 8.79 -5.63
N LYS A 13 35.05 9.07 -4.34
CA LYS A 13 35.31 10.36 -3.67
C LYS A 13 34.68 11.55 -4.42
N ARG A 14 33.48 11.39 -4.91
CA ARG A 14 32.72 12.40 -5.63
C ARG A 14 31.47 12.82 -4.87
N GLN A 15 30.90 13.94 -5.27
CA GLN A 15 29.61 14.38 -4.80
C GLN A 15 28.50 13.42 -5.30
N PRO A 16 27.57 12.94 -4.43
CA PRO A 16 26.48 12.10 -4.85
C PRO A 16 25.44 12.89 -5.68
N GLN A 17 24.73 12.17 -6.57
CA GLN A 17 23.72 12.75 -7.46
C GLN A 17 22.56 13.46 -6.71
N PHE A 18 22.28 13.08 -5.49
CA PHE A 18 21.25 13.72 -4.65
C PHE A 18 21.75 14.96 -3.90
N ALA A 19 23.03 15.33 -4.02
CA ALA A 19 23.59 16.54 -3.46
C ALA A 19 23.36 17.69 -4.44
N GLY A 20 22.88 18.83 -3.96
CA GLY A 20 22.59 20.00 -4.81
C GLY A 20 21.11 20.25 -5.08
N THR A 21 20.23 19.42 -4.57
CA THR A 21 18.83 19.80 -4.41
C THR A 21 18.71 20.78 -3.25
N ASP A 22 18.06 21.92 -3.44
CA ASP A 22 17.90 23.01 -2.44
C ASP A 22 17.15 22.59 -1.17
N ARG A 23 16.73 21.36 -1.09
CA ARG A 23 16.20 20.73 0.12
C ARG A 23 17.15 19.67 0.61
N PRO A 24 17.49 19.64 1.93
CA PRO A 24 18.15 18.47 2.48
C PRO A 24 17.30 17.27 2.10
N PRO A 25 17.90 16.20 1.55
CA PRO A 25 17.13 15.08 1.07
C PRO A 25 16.49 14.34 2.24
N THR A 26 15.32 14.82 2.65
CA THR A 26 14.40 14.06 3.49
C THR A 26 13.70 13.07 2.58
N GLY A 27 14.21 11.85 2.58
CA GLY A 27 13.61 10.76 1.82
C GLY A 27 14.01 10.69 0.33
N HIS A 28 13.49 9.69 -0.31
CA HIS A 28 13.71 9.40 -1.72
C HIS A 28 12.83 10.30 -2.60
N THR A 29 13.43 11.15 -3.43
CA THR A 29 12.67 11.90 -4.45
C THR A 29 12.19 10.93 -5.53
N PRO A 30 10.87 10.75 -5.73
CA PRO A 30 10.34 9.79 -6.69
C PRO A 30 10.78 10.10 -8.12
N PHE A 31 11.18 9.05 -8.85
CA PHE A 31 11.52 9.10 -10.27
C PHE A 31 10.65 8.13 -11.06
N GLY A 32 10.12 8.56 -12.20
CA GLY A 32 9.16 7.79 -13.01
C GLY A 32 7.71 8.23 -12.80
N LYS A 33 6.77 7.43 -13.30
CA LYS A 33 5.34 7.70 -13.20
C LYS A 33 4.81 7.39 -11.79
N LYS A 34 3.93 8.24 -11.28
CA LYS A 34 3.42 8.14 -9.90
C LYS A 34 2.10 7.35 -9.84
N LYS A 35 2.05 6.14 -10.40
CA LYS A 35 0.91 5.24 -10.17
C LYS A 35 1.18 4.32 -8.98
N TYR A 36 0.17 4.17 -8.15
CA TYR A 36 0.25 3.36 -6.93
C TYR A 36 -0.45 2.01 -7.14
N LEU A 37 0.08 1.21 -8.11
CA LEU A 37 -0.45 -0.13 -8.42
C LEU A 37 -0.14 -1.17 -7.33
N MET A 38 0.75 -0.83 -6.41
CA MET A 38 1.02 -1.53 -5.16
C MET A 38 0.93 -0.53 -4.02
N ALA A 39 0.42 -0.94 -2.87
CA ALA A 39 0.33 -0.08 -1.69
C ALA A 39 1.71 0.34 -1.19
N ASN A 40 1.80 1.54 -0.66
CA ASN A 40 3.01 2.12 -0.05
C ASN A 40 2.86 2.32 1.47
N VAL A 41 1.88 1.69 2.06
CA VAL A 41 1.67 1.58 3.51
C VAL A 41 1.13 0.18 3.82
N PRO A 42 1.43 -0.39 5.00
CA PRO A 42 1.01 -1.74 5.34
C PRO A 42 -0.50 -1.92 5.33
N ALA A 43 -0.93 -3.03 4.76
CA ALA A 43 -2.32 -3.45 4.83
C ALA A 43 -2.76 -3.66 6.28
N LEU A 44 -3.98 -3.23 6.60
CA LEU A 44 -4.60 -3.33 7.91
C LEU A 44 -5.80 -4.30 7.85
N ASP A 45 -6.05 -4.98 8.96
CA ASP A 45 -7.36 -5.56 9.25
C ASP A 45 -8.26 -4.45 9.79
N LEU A 46 -9.21 -3.98 8.98
CA LEU A 46 -10.08 -2.85 9.31
C LEU A 46 -11.14 -3.22 10.36
N LEU A 47 -11.48 -4.49 10.47
CA LEU A 47 -12.45 -4.95 11.45
C LEU A 47 -11.82 -5.15 12.82
N ASN A 48 -10.68 -5.86 12.86
CA ASN A 48 -10.03 -6.28 14.10
C ASN A 48 -11.05 -6.74 15.15
N LEU A 49 -11.86 -7.75 14.78
CA LEU A 49 -13.05 -8.17 15.51
C LEU A 49 -12.76 -8.54 16.96
N GLU A 50 -11.59 -9.12 17.24
CA GLU A 50 -11.20 -9.48 18.62
C GLU A 50 -11.16 -8.28 19.58
N GLN A 51 -10.86 -7.08 19.04
CA GLN A 51 -10.78 -5.83 19.82
C GLN A 51 -12.07 -4.99 19.72
N ASN A 52 -13.01 -5.37 18.86
CA ASN A 52 -14.23 -4.63 18.56
C ASN A 52 -15.48 -5.49 18.82
N GLU A 53 -16.13 -6.00 17.79
CA GLU A 53 -17.42 -6.70 17.89
C GLU A 53 -17.33 -8.12 18.50
N GLY A 54 -16.15 -8.67 18.65
CA GLY A 54 -15.93 -10.06 19.11
C GLY A 54 -15.73 -11.04 17.96
N ALA A 55 -15.34 -12.27 18.30
CA ALA A 55 -14.96 -13.27 17.30
C ALA A 55 -16.15 -14.04 16.69
N ASP A 56 -17.35 -13.90 17.24
CA ASP A 56 -18.57 -14.65 16.92
C ASP A 56 -19.69 -13.80 16.32
N VAL A 57 -19.32 -12.74 15.56
CA VAL A 57 -20.27 -11.81 14.94
C VAL A 57 -21.26 -12.56 14.04
N SER A 58 -22.57 -12.35 14.27
CA SER A 58 -23.66 -12.96 13.53
C SER A 58 -24.46 -11.99 12.66
N HIS A 59 -24.30 -10.69 12.86
CA HIS A 59 -24.94 -9.66 12.03
C HIS A 59 -24.06 -9.29 10.81
N ASP A 60 -24.70 -8.72 9.80
CA ASP A 60 -24.00 -8.28 8.60
C ASP A 60 -23.17 -7.02 8.87
N LEU A 61 -21.96 -7.01 8.32
CA LEU A 61 -21.02 -5.89 8.40
C LEU A 61 -20.90 -5.18 7.05
N ARG A 62 -20.82 -3.85 7.04
CA ARG A 62 -20.62 -3.05 5.84
C ARG A 62 -19.36 -2.22 5.93
N LEU A 63 -18.47 -2.38 4.94
CA LEU A 63 -17.15 -1.76 4.90
C LEU A 63 -17.02 -0.87 3.68
N LEU A 64 -16.45 0.32 3.84
CA LEU A 64 -16.10 1.23 2.77
C LEU A 64 -14.58 1.48 2.75
N PHE A 65 -13.95 1.18 1.61
CA PHE A 65 -12.57 1.51 1.31
C PHE A 65 -12.54 2.62 0.26
N ALA A 66 -12.53 3.86 0.69
CA ALA A 66 -12.49 5.04 -0.17
C ALA A 66 -11.04 5.39 -0.56
N ALA A 67 -10.81 5.63 -1.86
CA ALA A 67 -9.48 5.79 -2.44
C ALA A 67 -8.56 4.60 -2.09
N SER A 68 -9.06 3.38 -2.37
CA SER A 68 -8.58 2.11 -1.79
C SER A 68 -7.15 1.76 -2.17
N ARG A 69 -6.64 2.24 -3.30
CA ARG A 69 -5.42 1.73 -3.95
C ARG A 69 -5.59 0.25 -4.28
N ASP A 70 -4.62 -0.61 -3.95
CA ASP A 70 -4.73 -2.05 -4.14
C ASP A 70 -5.65 -2.73 -3.11
N LEU A 71 -5.86 -4.04 -3.28
CA LEU A 71 -6.76 -4.83 -2.42
C LEU A 71 -6.18 -5.22 -1.05
N GLY A 72 -4.97 -4.78 -0.68
CA GLY A 72 -4.27 -5.25 0.52
C GLY A 72 -5.11 -5.17 1.79
N ASN A 73 -5.77 -4.03 2.03
CA ASN A 73 -6.64 -3.86 3.19
C ASN A 73 -7.88 -4.76 3.13
N VAL A 74 -8.51 -4.89 1.95
CA VAL A 74 -9.69 -5.73 1.76
C VAL A 74 -9.35 -7.19 2.02
N VAL A 75 -8.29 -7.68 1.39
CA VAL A 75 -7.81 -9.08 1.53
C VAL A 75 -7.44 -9.38 2.98
N LYS A 76 -6.69 -8.48 3.64
CA LYS A 76 -6.28 -8.69 5.02
C LYS A 76 -7.46 -8.66 6.00
N THR A 77 -8.41 -7.74 5.80
CA THR A 77 -9.61 -7.65 6.62
C THR A 77 -10.47 -8.90 6.52
N LEU A 78 -10.80 -9.35 5.32
CA LEU A 78 -11.63 -10.55 5.15
C LEU A 78 -10.92 -11.83 5.56
N ALA A 79 -9.60 -11.94 5.32
CA ALA A 79 -8.78 -13.05 5.82
C ALA A 79 -8.69 -13.09 7.35
N GLY A 80 -8.92 -11.95 8.02
CA GLY A 80 -8.92 -11.81 9.48
C GLY A 80 -10.24 -12.18 10.16
N ILE A 81 -11.36 -12.30 9.40
CA ILE A 81 -12.65 -12.65 9.98
C ILE A 81 -12.60 -14.07 10.54
N PRO A 82 -12.84 -14.30 11.85
CA PRO A 82 -12.83 -15.62 12.47
C PRO A 82 -13.86 -16.57 11.85
N THR A 83 -13.56 -17.87 11.88
CA THR A 83 -14.49 -18.90 11.36
C THR A 83 -15.79 -19.00 12.14
N ALA A 84 -15.78 -18.57 13.39
CA ALA A 84 -16.98 -18.51 14.25
C ALA A 84 -17.98 -17.42 13.81
N SER A 85 -17.52 -16.38 13.11
CA SER A 85 -18.38 -15.33 12.58
C SER A 85 -19.23 -15.83 11.42
N THR A 86 -20.54 -15.66 11.51
CA THR A 86 -21.54 -16.15 10.52
C THR A 86 -22.26 -15.03 9.79
N GLY A 87 -22.15 -13.78 10.25
CA GLY A 87 -22.70 -12.61 9.58
C GLY A 87 -22.10 -12.37 8.19
N GLY A 88 -22.91 -11.85 7.26
CA GLY A 88 -22.45 -11.47 5.93
C GLY A 88 -21.54 -10.24 5.95
N CYS A 89 -20.84 -10.00 4.83
CA CYS A 89 -19.99 -8.82 4.69
C CYS A 89 -20.23 -8.14 3.34
N GLU A 90 -20.60 -6.87 3.37
CA GLU A 90 -20.67 -6.02 2.18
C GLU A 90 -19.44 -5.11 2.14
N VAL A 91 -18.69 -5.16 1.04
CA VAL A 91 -17.43 -4.45 0.87
C VAL A 91 -17.52 -3.54 -0.33
N MET A 92 -17.57 -2.24 -0.07
CA MET A 92 -17.53 -1.21 -1.09
C MET A 92 -16.11 -0.69 -1.25
N ILE A 93 -15.64 -0.64 -2.50
CA ILE A 93 -14.27 -0.28 -2.88
C ILE A 93 -14.35 0.79 -3.95
N ASN A 94 -13.51 1.81 -3.83
CA ASN A 94 -13.47 2.90 -4.79
C ASN A 94 -12.02 3.35 -5.02
N ASP A 95 -11.70 3.69 -6.25
CA ASP A 95 -10.52 4.47 -6.59
C ASP A 95 -10.79 5.34 -7.82
N ARG A 96 -10.09 6.48 -7.92
CA ARG A 96 -10.16 7.37 -9.08
C ARG A 96 -9.19 7.01 -10.20
N ASP A 97 -8.19 6.15 -9.93
CA ASP A 97 -7.28 5.64 -10.97
C ASP A 97 -7.83 4.36 -11.59
N PHE A 98 -8.18 4.43 -12.87
CA PHE A 98 -8.73 3.29 -13.60
C PHE A 98 -7.81 2.07 -13.60
N ASP A 99 -6.49 2.26 -13.64
CA ASP A 99 -5.56 1.13 -13.66
C ASP A 99 -5.60 0.34 -12.35
N ILE A 100 -5.84 1.03 -11.22
CA ILE A 100 -6.08 0.42 -9.91
C ILE A 100 -7.40 -0.34 -9.91
N VAL A 101 -8.49 0.30 -10.36
CA VAL A 101 -9.82 -0.32 -10.41
C VAL A 101 -9.84 -1.55 -11.33
N ALA A 102 -9.19 -1.47 -12.50
CA ALA A 102 -9.09 -2.60 -13.43
C ALA A 102 -8.35 -3.80 -12.79
N ARG A 103 -7.23 -3.56 -12.14
CA ARG A 103 -6.47 -4.60 -11.43
C ARG A 103 -7.27 -5.22 -10.28
N ASN A 104 -7.93 -4.37 -9.49
CA ASN A 104 -8.77 -4.81 -8.38
C ASN A 104 -9.97 -5.65 -8.88
N ALA A 105 -10.61 -5.24 -9.98
CA ALA A 105 -11.69 -5.99 -10.60
C ALA A 105 -11.25 -7.39 -11.05
N ILE A 106 -10.09 -7.49 -11.73
CA ILE A 106 -9.55 -8.77 -12.20
C ILE A 106 -9.21 -9.67 -11.02
N LEU A 107 -8.53 -9.17 -10.00
CA LEU A 107 -8.18 -9.96 -8.81
C LEU A 107 -9.42 -10.44 -8.05
N LEU A 108 -10.45 -9.60 -7.90
CA LEU A 108 -11.71 -10.00 -7.25
C LEU A 108 -12.46 -11.04 -8.08
N LEU A 109 -12.51 -10.89 -9.41
CA LEU A 109 -13.12 -11.90 -10.28
C LEU A 109 -12.37 -13.24 -10.20
N MET A 110 -11.03 -13.20 -10.13
CA MET A 110 -10.23 -14.42 -9.94
C MET A 110 -10.56 -15.12 -8.61
N ALA A 111 -10.66 -14.36 -7.51
CA ALA A 111 -10.99 -14.89 -6.18
C ALA A 111 -12.41 -15.48 -6.12
N LEU A 112 -13.32 -14.99 -6.95
CA LEU A 112 -14.71 -15.48 -7.02
C LEU A 112 -14.86 -16.67 -7.95
N TYR A 113 -14.09 -16.71 -9.05
CA TYR A 113 -14.24 -17.67 -10.13
C TYR A 113 -13.39 -18.94 -9.91
N PHE A 114 -12.12 -18.78 -9.49
CA PHE A 114 -11.23 -19.91 -9.27
C PHE A 114 -11.44 -20.54 -7.88
N GLU A 115 -11.13 -21.83 -7.77
CA GLU A 115 -11.12 -22.55 -6.49
C GLU A 115 -10.14 -21.90 -5.50
N ALA A 116 -10.51 -21.91 -4.21
CA ALA A 116 -9.74 -21.26 -3.16
C ALA A 116 -8.28 -21.76 -3.04
N ASP A 117 -8.00 -23.00 -3.45
CA ASP A 117 -6.65 -23.56 -3.40
C ASP A 117 -5.78 -23.16 -4.60
N SER A 118 -6.37 -22.85 -5.74
CA SER A 118 -5.65 -22.48 -6.99
C SER A 118 -5.51 -20.97 -7.23
N ALA A 119 -6.47 -20.18 -6.76
CA ALA A 119 -6.49 -18.74 -6.93
C ALA A 119 -5.29 -18.00 -6.30
N PRO A 120 -4.84 -18.31 -5.07
CA PRO A 120 -3.90 -17.46 -4.31
C PRO A 120 -2.57 -17.22 -5.02
N LEU A 121 -1.95 -18.26 -5.56
CA LEU A 121 -0.66 -18.15 -6.23
C LEU A 121 -0.78 -17.37 -7.55
N THR A 122 -1.84 -17.60 -8.30
CA THR A 122 -2.14 -16.89 -9.54
C THR A 122 -2.39 -15.41 -9.26
N MET A 123 -3.18 -15.08 -8.23
CA MET A 123 -3.43 -13.72 -7.78
C MET A 123 -2.14 -13.03 -7.30
N LEU A 124 -1.31 -13.70 -6.52
CA LEU A 124 -0.04 -13.15 -6.03
C LEU A 124 0.85 -12.67 -7.17
N HIS A 125 1.05 -13.51 -8.19
CA HIS A 125 1.90 -13.15 -9.31
C HIS A 125 1.29 -12.07 -10.20
N LEU A 126 -0.02 -12.13 -10.46
CA LEU A 126 -0.69 -11.06 -11.20
C LEU A 126 -0.60 -9.72 -10.45
N TRP A 127 -0.64 -9.76 -9.13
CA TRP A 127 -0.59 -8.56 -8.28
C TRP A 127 0.81 -7.94 -8.21
N TYR A 128 1.87 -8.75 -8.05
CA TYR A 128 3.19 -8.24 -7.66
C TYR A 128 4.32 -8.49 -8.65
N SER A 129 4.15 -9.38 -9.63
CA SER A 129 5.22 -9.73 -10.56
C SER A 129 5.06 -9.03 -11.90
N ALA A 130 6.12 -8.37 -12.36
CA ALA A 130 6.16 -7.73 -13.69
C ALA A 130 6.15 -8.75 -14.83
N LEU A 131 6.68 -9.94 -14.58
CA LEU A 131 6.62 -11.10 -15.47
C LEU A 131 5.85 -12.20 -14.77
N ILE A 132 5.04 -12.95 -15.52
CA ILE A 132 4.19 -14.02 -14.99
C ILE A 132 4.34 -15.29 -15.83
N PRO A 133 4.10 -16.48 -15.26
CA PRO A 133 3.98 -17.69 -16.05
C PRO A 133 2.90 -17.57 -17.12
N ALA A 134 3.17 -18.05 -18.34
CA ALA A 134 2.23 -17.97 -19.47
C ALA A 134 0.86 -18.62 -19.16
N GLN A 135 0.85 -19.65 -18.30
CA GLN A 135 -0.37 -20.30 -17.84
C GLN A 135 -1.29 -19.35 -17.06
N ILE A 136 -0.74 -18.38 -16.31
CA ILE A 136 -1.53 -17.37 -15.58
C ILE A 136 -2.25 -16.45 -16.57
N LEU A 137 -1.52 -15.97 -17.59
CA LEU A 137 -2.12 -15.14 -18.64
C LEU A 137 -3.23 -15.90 -19.37
N ARG A 138 -2.97 -17.14 -19.77
CA ARG A 138 -4.01 -17.98 -20.41
C ARG A 138 -5.23 -18.18 -19.50
N ALA A 139 -5.01 -18.47 -18.22
CA ALA A 139 -6.10 -18.70 -17.27
C ALA A 139 -7.04 -17.47 -17.16
N ILE A 140 -6.49 -16.25 -17.08
CA ILE A 140 -7.32 -15.05 -17.04
C ILE A 140 -7.95 -14.71 -18.39
N GLN A 141 -7.29 -15.01 -19.52
CA GLN A 141 -7.83 -14.83 -20.86
C GLN A 141 -8.98 -15.79 -21.17
N GLU A 142 -8.86 -17.04 -20.75
CA GLU A 142 -9.88 -18.09 -21.02
C GLU A 142 -11.08 -18.00 -20.08
N ASN A 143 -10.90 -17.56 -18.83
CA ASN A 143 -11.93 -17.64 -17.81
C ASN A 143 -12.48 -16.27 -17.37
N ILE A 144 -11.67 -15.24 -17.26
CA ILE A 144 -12.09 -13.93 -16.73
C ILE A 144 -12.42 -12.95 -17.85
N ARG A 145 -11.60 -12.87 -18.91
CA ARG A 145 -11.82 -11.99 -20.05
C ARG A 145 -13.19 -12.16 -20.70
N PRO A 146 -13.72 -13.40 -20.92
CA PRO A 146 -15.06 -13.59 -21.50
C PRO A 146 -16.19 -12.96 -20.69
N LEU A 147 -16.05 -12.91 -19.36
CA LEU A 147 -17.03 -12.24 -18.49
C LEU A 147 -17.13 -10.74 -18.79
N ILE A 148 -16.00 -10.11 -19.12
CA ILE A 148 -15.95 -8.67 -19.48
C ILE A 148 -16.43 -8.46 -20.92
N GLN A 149 -16.02 -9.35 -21.85
CA GLN A 149 -16.46 -9.28 -23.25
C GLN A 149 -17.99 -9.36 -23.39
N ASP A 150 -18.65 -10.23 -22.63
CA ASP A 150 -20.10 -10.33 -22.59
C ASP A 150 -20.76 -9.00 -22.18
N VAL A 151 -20.18 -8.30 -21.21
CA VAL A 151 -20.67 -6.96 -20.82
C VAL A 151 -20.47 -5.96 -21.94
N CYS A 152 -19.26 -5.89 -22.53
CA CYS A 152 -18.95 -4.97 -23.62
C CYS A 152 -19.90 -5.16 -24.81
N ALA A 153 -20.22 -6.40 -25.18
CA ALA A 153 -21.16 -6.71 -26.23
C ALA A 153 -22.59 -6.21 -25.90
N LYS A 154 -23.08 -6.43 -24.68
CA LYS A 154 -24.42 -6.00 -24.23
C LYS A 154 -24.58 -4.48 -24.15
N ILE A 155 -23.51 -3.76 -23.84
CA ILE A 155 -23.55 -2.29 -23.71
C ILE A 155 -23.10 -1.56 -24.98
N ALA A 156 -22.81 -2.26 -26.08
CA ALA A 156 -22.24 -1.67 -27.29
C ALA A 156 -23.05 -0.46 -27.81
N ALA A 157 -24.40 -0.54 -27.79
CA ALA A 157 -25.30 0.51 -28.20
C ALA A 157 -25.56 1.60 -27.14
N LYS A 158 -25.02 1.49 -25.92
CA LYS A 158 -25.25 2.50 -24.89
C LYS A 158 -24.45 3.78 -25.17
N ARG A 159 -24.95 4.91 -24.63
CA ARG A 159 -24.32 6.23 -24.80
C ARG A 159 -22.91 6.24 -24.17
N ALA A 160 -21.97 6.88 -24.86
CA ALA A 160 -20.65 7.16 -24.29
C ALA A 160 -20.77 7.99 -23.00
N GLY A 161 -19.88 7.76 -22.03
CA GLY A 161 -19.88 8.41 -20.71
C GLY A 161 -20.95 7.90 -19.75
N SER A 162 -21.90 7.04 -20.19
CA SER A 162 -22.91 6.48 -19.28
C SER A 162 -22.33 5.41 -18.37
N PHE A 163 -22.66 5.45 -17.09
CA PHE A 163 -22.32 4.38 -16.16
C PHE A 163 -23.09 3.10 -16.49
N GLN A 164 -22.37 1.99 -16.51
CA GLN A 164 -22.91 0.66 -16.73
C GLN A 164 -22.45 -0.22 -15.57
N ALA A 165 -23.38 -0.99 -15.01
CA ALA A 165 -23.13 -1.90 -13.91
C ALA A 165 -23.32 -3.36 -14.34
N LYS A 166 -22.43 -4.22 -13.88
CA LYS A 166 -22.60 -5.66 -13.98
C LYS A 166 -22.38 -6.30 -12.62
N LYS A 167 -23.26 -7.22 -12.26
CA LYS A 167 -23.11 -8.09 -11.09
C LYS A 167 -22.86 -9.51 -11.57
N TRP A 168 -21.81 -10.14 -11.05
CA TRP A 168 -21.58 -11.58 -11.14
C TRP A 168 -21.82 -12.19 -9.76
N THR A 169 -22.43 -13.37 -9.73
CA THR A 169 -22.79 -14.08 -8.50
C THR A 169 -22.28 -15.52 -8.58
N TYR A 170 -21.60 -15.95 -7.52
CA TYR A 170 -21.03 -17.28 -7.34
C TYR A 170 -21.46 -17.82 -5.97
N GLY A 171 -22.55 -18.59 -5.93
CA GLY A 171 -23.17 -19.02 -4.67
C GLY A 171 -23.60 -17.81 -3.84
N THR A 172 -23.06 -17.66 -2.64
CA THR A 172 -23.32 -16.55 -1.71
C THR A 172 -22.44 -15.32 -1.94
N ARG A 173 -21.49 -15.40 -2.87
CA ARG A 173 -20.52 -14.36 -3.19
C ARG A 173 -20.92 -13.58 -4.43
N SER A 174 -20.63 -12.28 -4.46
CA SER A 174 -20.88 -11.49 -5.67
C SER A 174 -19.90 -10.32 -5.80
N LEU A 175 -19.69 -9.89 -7.05
CA LEU A 175 -19.03 -8.62 -7.40
C LEU A 175 -19.98 -7.81 -8.28
N ARG A 176 -20.29 -6.58 -7.87
CA ARG A 176 -20.91 -5.54 -8.69
C ARG A 176 -19.83 -4.56 -9.11
N LEU A 177 -19.54 -4.47 -10.41
CA LEU A 177 -18.58 -3.50 -10.98
C LEU A 177 -19.36 -2.42 -11.71
N VAL A 178 -19.05 -1.15 -11.43
CA VAL A 178 -19.66 0.03 -12.02
C VAL A 178 -18.58 0.85 -12.72
N LEU A 179 -18.66 0.93 -14.04
CA LEU A 179 -17.73 1.66 -14.91
C LEU A 179 -18.49 2.46 -15.96
N LYS A 180 -17.85 3.49 -16.53
CA LYS A 180 -18.34 4.12 -17.75
C LYS A 180 -18.22 3.16 -18.93
N LYS A 181 -19.06 3.34 -19.94
CA LYS A 181 -19.08 2.46 -21.12
C LYS A 181 -17.71 2.25 -21.75
N GLU A 182 -16.97 3.31 -21.97
CA GLU A 182 -15.64 3.26 -22.57
C GLU A 182 -14.60 2.55 -21.70
N GLU A 183 -14.75 2.60 -20.38
CA GLU A 183 -13.87 1.96 -19.42
C GLU A 183 -14.04 0.44 -19.43
N TRP A 184 -15.25 -0.05 -19.70
CA TRP A 184 -15.47 -1.48 -19.94
C TRP A 184 -14.66 -2.00 -21.12
N ASN A 185 -14.60 -1.26 -22.23
CA ASN A 185 -13.76 -1.62 -23.37
C ASN A 185 -12.27 -1.53 -23.03
N ARG A 186 -11.86 -0.50 -22.28
CA ARG A 186 -10.49 -0.35 -21.81
C ARG A 186 -10.07 -1.50 -20.87
N LEU A 187 -10.98 -2.03 -20.05
CA LEU A 187 -10.68 -3.15 -19.15
C LEU A 187 -10.22 -4.41 -19.93
N LEU A 188 -10.66 -4.61 -21.18
CA LEU A 188 -10.21 -5.73 -22.00
C LEU A 188 -8.70 -5.69 -22.31
N SER A 189 -8.10 -4.49 -22.42
CA SER A 189 -6.67 -4.38 -22.68
C SER A 189 -5.78 -4.95 -21.57
N TYR A 190 -6.32 -5.10 -20.34
CA TYR A 190 -5.57 -5.67 -19.20
C TYR A 190 -5.41 -7.19 -19.27
N PHE A 191 -6.01 -7.84 -20.25
CA PHE A 191 -5.84 -9.25 -20.54
C PHE A 191 -4.89 -9.51 -21.72
N GLU A 192 -4.37 -8.45 -22.35
CA GLU A 192 -3.56 -8.55 -23.58
C GLU A 192 -2.22 -7.84 -23.41
N ILE A 193 -1.19 -8.47 -23.93
CA ILE A 193 0.13 -7.84 -24.05
C ILE A 193 0.03 -6.86 -25.23
N PRO A 194 0.47 -5.59 -25.08
CA PRO A 194 0.48 -4.63 -26.18
C PRO A 194 1.21 -5.16 -27.41
N ASP A 195 0.57 -5.04 -28.60
CA ASP A 195 1.10 -5.55 -29.86
C ASP A 195 2.53 -5.10 -30.13
N GLY A 196 3.41 -6.06 -30.46
CA GLY A 196 4.81 -5.81 -30.77
C GLY A 196 5.69 -5.48 -29.55
N LEU A 197 5.21 -5.64 -28.32
CA LEU A 197 6.02 -5.49 -27.12
C LEU A 197 6.92 -6.73 -26.93
N SER A 198 8.20 -6.61 -27.30
CA SER A 198 9.19 -7.69 -27.12
C SER A 198 9.71 -7.76 -25.68
N MET A 199 10.25 -8.92 -25.28
CA MET A 199 10.87 -9.08 -23.95
C MET A 199 12.04 -8.11 -23.73
N THR A 200 12.82 -7.82 -24.76
CA THR A 200 13.89 -6.81 -24.71
C THR A 200 13.33 -5.43 -24.33
N GLN A 201 12.21 -5.03 -24.94
CA GLN A 201 11.54 -3.76 -24.61
C GLN A 201 10.95 -3.79 -23.20
N VAL A 202 10.34 -4.89 -22.77
CA VAL A 202 9.82 -5.07 -21.41
C VAL A 202 10.90 -4.80 -20.36
N HIS A 203 12.07 -5.43 -20.53
CA HIS A 203 13.20 -5.20 -19.65
C HIS A 203 13.71 -3.75 -19.75
N ALA A 204 13.85 -3.20 -20.95
CA ALA A 204 14.31 -1.82 -21.15
C ALA A 204 13.38 -0.80 -20.51
N ILE A 205 12.06 -0.91 -20.71
CA ILE A 205 11.04 -0.01 -20.14
C ILE A 205 11.12 -0.01 -18.61
N ARG A 206 11.22 -1.18 -18.02
CA ARG A 206 11.26 -1.31 -16.57
C ARG A 206 12.58 -0.80 -15.99
N THR A 207 13.71 -1.22 -16.55
CA THR A 207 15.04 -0.85 -16.05
C THR A 207 15.37 0.62 -16.29
N ALA A 208 14.82 1.26 -17.32
CA ALA A 208 14.91 2.70 -17.54
C ALA A 208 14.38 3.51 -16.34
N THR A 209 13.47 2.96 -15.55
CA THR A 209 12.99 3.58 -14.31
C THR A 209 13.69 3.00 -13.09
N THR A 210 13.65 1.68 -12.91
CA THR A 210 14.10 1.03 -11.66
C THR A 210 15.62 1.01 -11.47
N LEU A 211 16.39 1.13 -12.57
CA LEU A 211 17.86 1.11 -12.59
C LEU A 211 18.43 2.29 -13.40
N ALA A 212 17.71 3.40 -13.48
CA ALA A 212 18.15 4.60 -14.19
C ALA A 212 19.54 5.06 -13.71
N ALA A 213 20.42 5.38 -14.64
CA ALA A 213 21.81 5.75 -14.33
C ALA A 213 21.88 7.03 -13.49
N GLU A 214 21.00 7.99 -13.77
CA GLU A 214 20.82 9.24 -12.99
C GLU A 214 20.27 9.03 -11.57
N ARG A 215 19.83 7.80 -11.27
CA ARG A 215 19.31 7.42 -9.95
C ARG A 215 20.24 6.46 -9.20
N ARG A 216 21.43 6.22 -9.72
CA ARG A 216 22.40 5.26 -9.16
C ARG A 216 22.71 5.53 -7.70
N ASP A 217 22.99 6.78 -7.34
CA ASP A 217 23.36 7.12 -5.97
C ASP A 217 22.16 7.09 -5.01
N TYR A 218 20.96 7.38 -5.47
CA TYR A 218 19.73 7.19 -4.68
C TYR A 218 19.50 5.72 -4.37
N LEU A 219 19.68 4.85 -5.34
CA LEU A 219 19.59 3.39 -5.16
C LEU A 219 20.68 2.88 -4.21
N ASP A 220 21.92 3.30 -4.42
CA ASP A 220 23.05 2.92 -3.56
C ASP A 220 22.83 3.39 -2.11
N ARG A 221 22.29 4.61 -1.89
CA ARG A 221 21.93 5.14 -0.59
C ARG A 221 20.90 4.25 0.12
N TRP A 222 19.81 3.93 -0.56
CA TRP A 222 18.79 3.03 -0.02
C TRP A 222 19.34 1.64 0.30
N LEU A 223 20.12 1.04 -0.61
CA LEU A 223 20.76 -0.26 -0.35
C LEU A 223 21.73 -0.22 0.83
N TYR A 224 22.42 0.92 1.03
CA TYR A 224 23.38 1.05 2.11
C TYR A 224 22.71 1.04 3.49
N ILE A 225 21.49 1.53 3.58
CA ILE A 225 20.67 1.47 4.80
C ILE A 225 20.31 0.01 5.16
N LEU A 226 20.07 -0.84 4.15
CA LEU A 226 19.67 -2.23 4.39
C LEU A 226 20.81 -3.07 4.97
N PRO A 227 20.50 -4.04 5.86
CA PRO A 227 21.45 -5.05 6.27
C PRO A 227 22.12 -5.72 5.06
N PRO A 228 23.46 -5.95 5.07
CA PRO A 228 24.21 -6.44 3.91
C PRO A 228 23.60 -7.70 3.24
N ALA A 229 23.08 -8.61 4.03
CA ALA A 229 22.47 -9.85 3.55
C ALA A 229 21.15 -9.62 2.78
N ARG A 230 20.39 -8.56 3.10
CA ARG A 230 19.13 -8.22 2.43
C ARG A 230 19.33 -7.49 1.10
N ARG A 231 20.44 -6.78 0.94
CA ARG A 231 20.76 -6.01 -0.28
C ARG A 231 20.67 -6.84 -1.56
N VAL A 232 21.06 -8.11 -1.50
CA VAL A 232 21.07 -9.00 -2.67
C VAL A 232 19.64 -9.33 -3.11
N GLY A 233 18.75 -9.66 -2.18
CA GLY A 233 17.33 -9.89 -2.48
C GLY A 233 16.64 -8.65 -3.03
N ALA A 234 16.90 -7.48 -2.43
CA ALA A 234 16.39 -6.19 -2.87
C ALA A 234 16.83 -5.86 -4.31
N MET A 235 18.12 -6.00 -4.63
CA MET A 235 18.62 -5.82 -6.00
C MET A 235 18.03 -6.83 -6.97
N LYS A 236 17.88 -8.09 -6.56
CA LYS A 236 17.29 -9.12 -7.42
C LYS A 236 15.86 -8.76 -7.81
N PHE A 237 15.00 -8.38 -6.85
CA PHE A 237 13.65 -7.94 -7.16
C PHE A 237 13.65 -6.69 -8.05
N ARG A 238 14.52 -5.72 -7.77
CA ARG A 238 14.62 -4.50 -8.56
C ARG A 238 15.04 -4.76 -10.02
N VAL A 239 15.90 -5.75 -10.26
CA VAL A 239 16.32 -6.18 -11.61
C VAL A 239 15.21 -7.01 -12.28
N GLU A 240 14.70 -8.04 -11.61
CA GLU A 240 13.80 -9.04 -12.22
C GLU A 240 12.33 -8.59 -12.20
N GLY A 241 11.88 -7.91 -11.14
CA GLY A 241 10.48 -7.54 -10.93
C GLY A 241 9.56 -8.72 -10.61
N ILE A 242 10.09 -9.82 -10.10
CA ILE A 242 9.34 -11.05 -9.83
C ILE A 242 9.33 -11.32 -8.33
N LEU A 243 8.15 -11.38 -7.73
CA LEU A 243 8.01 -11.73 -6.32
C LEU A 243 8.09 -13.24 -6.14
N LEU A 244 9.28 -13.70 -5.76
CA LEU A 244 9.58 -15.10 -5.46
C LEU A 244 10.66 -15.19 -4.36
N PRO A 245 10.73 -16.29 -3.61
CA PRO A 245 11.87 -16.59 -2.76
C PRO A 245 13.18 -16.53 -3.56
N PHE A 246 14.27 -16.09 -2.94
CA PHE A 246 15.53 -15.81 -3.63
C PHE A 246 16.06 -17.00 -4.46
N GLY A 247 15.99 -18.20 -3.92
CA GLY A 247 16.48 -19.43 -4.57
C GLY A 247 15.49 -20.14 -5.51
N SER A 248 14.27 -19.60 -5.71
CA SER A 248 13.27 -20.25 -6.57
C SER A 248 13.65 -20.19 -8.05
N CYS A 249 13.21 -21.18 -8.84
CA CYS A 249 13.35 -21.22 -10.29
C CYS A 249 12.54 -20.10 -10.95
N ARG A 250 13.09 -19.45 -11.99
CA ARG A 250 12.46 -18.35 -12.74
C ARG A 250 12.11 -18.72 -14.18
N ARG A 251 12.34 -19.94 -14.61
CA ARG A 251 12.15 -20.35 -16.03
C ARG A 251 10.75 -20.06 -16.56
N ASP A 252 9.72 -20.22 -15.71
CA ASP A 252 8.33 -20.00 -16.12
C ASP A 252 7.97 -18.51 -16.26
N PHE A 253 8.86 -17.60 -15.82
CA PHE A 253 8.66 -16.16 -15.82
C PHE A 253 9.41 -15.42 -16.94
N ASP A 254 10.13 -16.14 -17.80
CA ASP A 254 11.08 -15.50 -18.74
C ASP A 254 10.42 -14.95 -20.02
N THR A 255 9.15 -15.24 -20.28
CA THR A 255 8.55 -15.02 -21.61
C THR A 255 7.27 -14.19 -21.63
N THR A 256 6.62 -13.96 -20.49
CA THR A 256 5.27 -13.39 -20.47
C THR A 256 5.22 -12.14 -19.61
N PRO A 257 5.15 -10.94 -20.21
CA PRO A 257 4.88 -9.71 -19.47
C PRO A 257 3.51 -9.76 -18.80
N ASN A 258 3.42 -9.22 -17.59
CA ASN A 258 2.14 -9.04 -16.92
C ASN A 258 1.37 -7.87 -17.55
N PRO A 259 0.29 -8.12 -18.30
CA PRO A 259 -0.41 -7.04 -19.01
C PRO A 259 -1.01 -6.00 -18.08
N THR A 260 -1.22 -6.34 -16.81
CA THR A 260 -1.76 -5.39 -15.82
C THR A 260 -0.73 -4.34 -15.38
N PHE A 261 0.55 -4.53 -15.67
CA PHE A 261 1.60 -3.52 -15.53
C PHE A 261 1.98 -2.88 -16.87
N PHE A 262 2.01 -3.66 -17.95
CA PHE A 262 2.44 -3.21 -19.26
C PHE A 262 1.26 -2.80 -20.13
N GLN A 263 0.61 -1.66 -19.79
CA GLN A 263 -0.43 -1.04 -20.59
C GLN A 263 0.12 -0.04 -21.64
N SER A 264 1.42 0.23 -21.60
CA SER A 264 2.14 1.09 -22.53
C SER A 264 3.46 0.43 -22.94
N LYS A 265 3.88 0.69 -24.18
CA LYS A 265 5.20 0.26 -24.70
C LYS A 265 6.35 1.20 -24.33
N ASP A 266 6.03 2.38 -23.75
CA ASP A 266 7.00 3.47 -23.66
C ASP A 266 7.48 3.72 -22.23
N SER A 267 6.77 3.22 -21.21
CA SER A 267 7.08 3.58 -19.84
C SER A 267 6.59 2.59 -18.79
N TRP A 268 7.38 2.42 -17.75
CA TRP A 268 6.97 1.75 -16.53
C TRP A 268 5.97 2.63 -15.74
N PRO A 269 4.87 2.08 -15.22
CA PRO A 269 3.79 2.88 -14.63
C PRO A 269 4.09 3.40 -13.22
N MET A 270 5.08 2.85 -12.53
CA MET A 270 5.36 3.18 -11.13
C MET A 270 6.70 3.94 -11.01
N VAL A 271 6.92 4.53 -9.84
CA VAL A 271 8.20 5.15 -9.49
C VAL A 271 9.29 4.11 -9.29
N ASP A 272 10.55 4.56 -9.38
CA ASP A 272 11.74 3.74 -9.18
C ASP A 272 11.79 3.05 -7.81
N ALA A 273 11.25 3.69 -6.77
CA ALA A 273 11.23 3.19 -5.40
C ALA A 273 10.09 2.21 -5.08
N ALA A 274 9.11 2.04 -5.99
CA ALA A 274 7.97 1.16 -5.72
C ALA A 274 8.41 -0.28 -5.42
N ASP A 275 8.03 -0.77 -4.24
CA ASP A 275 8.40 -2.10 -3.74
C ASP A 275 7.19 -2.77 -3.07
N PRO A 276 6.88 -4.04 -3.36
CA PRO A 276 5.77 -4.75 -2.72
C PRO A 276 5.95 -4.92 -1.21
N LEU A 277 7.16 -4.82 -0.67
CA LEU A 277 7.42 -4.85 0.78
C LEU A 277 6.69 -3.71 1.51
N ASP A 278 6.50 -2.56 0.85
CA ASP A 278 5.89 -1.37 1.47
C ASP A 278 4.41 -1.56 1.80
N GLY A 279 3.72 -2.42 1.07
CA GLY A 279 2.30 -2.74 1.29
C GLY A 279 2.02 -3.68 2.46
N TRP A 280 3.05 -4.17 3.17
CA TRP A 280 2.90 -5.18 4.22
C TRP A 280 3.77 -4.90 5.44
N SER A 281 3.29 -5.33 6.61
CA SER A 281 4.03 -5.15 7.86
C SER A 281 5.36 -5.92 7.84
N MET A 282 6.48 -5.21 7.98
CA MET A 282 7.82 -5.83 8.07
C MET A 282 7.89 -6.83 9.24
N ALA A 283 7.17 -6.58 10.33
CA ALA A 283 7.11 -7.50 11.46
C ALA A 283 6.45 -8.84 11.08
N GLU A 284 5.39 -8.80 10.27
CA GLU A 284 4.69 -10.00 9.77
C GLU A 284 5.55 -10.75 8.75
N ILE A 285 6.19 -10.02 7.81
CA ILE A 285 7.12 -10.56 6.83
C ILE A 285 8.24 -11.37 7.51
N LEU A 286 8.88 -10.77 8.52
CA LEU A 286 10.00 -11.42 9.24
C LEU A 286 9.55 -12.63 10.06
N ARG A 287 8.30 -12.66 10.53
CA ARG A 287 7.73 -13.83 11.23
C ARG A 287 7.43 -15.00 10.31
N LYS A 288 7.08 -14.75 9.04
CA LYS A 288 6.75 -15.80 8.06
C LYS A 288 7.97 -16.60 7.59
N ALA A 289 9.17 -16.06 7.67
CA ALA A 289 10.40 -16.75 7.26
C ALA A 289 11.48 -16.73 8.37
N PRO A 290 11.24 -17.32 9.55
CA PRO A 290 12.15 -17.19 10.70
C PRO A 290 13.54 -17.81 10.47
N LEU A 291 13.63 -18.85 9.64
CA LEU A 291 14.90 -19.49 9.27
C LEU A 291 15.62 -18.79 8.11
N ALA A 292 14.94 -17.92 7.38
CA ALA A 292 15.47 -17.18 6.22
C ALA A 292 15.27 -15.67 6.38
N ARG A 293 15.60 -15.11 7.52
CA ARG A 293 15.36 -13.70 7.91
C ARG A 293 15.94 -12.66 6.95
N ASN A 294 16.93 -13.05 6.17
CA ASN A 294 17.58 -12.18 5.21
C ASN A 294 16.90 -12.20 3.83
N ASP A 295 16.04 -13.16 3.57
CA ASP A 295 15.21 -13.21 2.36
C ASP A 295 13.83 -12.62 2.66
N THR A 296 13.75 -11.29 2.69
CA THR A 296 12.51 -10.56 2.96
C THR A 296 11.44 -10.79 1.89
N TYR A 297 11.86 -11.01 0.63
CA TYR A 297 10.92 -11.32 -0.45
C TYR A 297 10.33 -12.73 -0.33
N ARG A 298 11.08 -13.71 0.23
CA ARG A 298 10.50 -14.99 0.63
C ARG A 298 9.48 -14.80 1.75
N GLY A 299 9.81 -13.98 2.75
CA GLY A 299 8.89 -13.68 3.85
C GLY A 299 7.60 -13.05 3.33
N LEU A 300 7.72 -12.08 2.43
CA LEU A 300 6.58 -11.42 1.77
C LEU A 300 5.77 -12.42 0.93
N PHE A 301 6.43 -13.21 0.09
CA PHE A 301 5.78 -14.22 -0.74
C PHE A 301 4.91 -15.16 0.11
N LEU A 302 5.47 -15.71 1.19
CA LEU A 302 4.75 -16.60 2.10
C LEU A 302 3.62 -15.90 2.85
N LEU A 303 3.82 -14.64 3.26
CA LEU A 303 2.79 -13.86 3.95
C LEU A 303 1.61 -13.58 3.03
N VAL A 304 1.88 -13.12 1.81
CA VAL A 304 0.83 -12.78 0.83
C VAL A 304 0.10 -14.04 0.38
N GLN A 305 0.82 -15.13 0.07
CA GLN A 305 0.22 -16.41 -0.31
C GLN A 305 -0.72 -16.93 0.78
N ASP A 306 -0.28 -16.98 2.03
CA ASP A 306 -1.09 -17.40 3.18
C ASP A 306 -2.31 -16.49 3.40
N THR A 307 -2.14 -15.18 3.26
CA THR A 307 -3.24 -14.24 3.43
C THR A 307 -4.28 -14.36 2.31
N LEU A 308 -3.84 -14.54 1.06
CA LEU A 308 -4.72 -14.80 -0.07
C LEU A 308 -5.43 -16.15 0.07
N GLN A 309 -4.73 -17.19 0.56
CA GLN A 309 -5.34 -18.50 0.82
C GLN A 309 -6.48 -18.38 1.83
N ARG A 310 -6.22 -17.73 2.98
CA ARG A 310 -7.25 -17.50 4.00
C ARG A 310 -8.38 -16.63 3.47
N PHE A 311 -8.08 -15.60 2.68
CA PHE A 311 -9.07 -14.74 2.03
C PHE A 311 -10.00 -15.56 1.13
N CYS A 312 -9.45 -16.33 0.19
CA CYS A 312 -10.24 -17.16 -0.73
C CYS A 312 -11.10 -18.18 0.02
N GLN A 313 -10.52 -18.91 0.99
CA GLN A 313 -11.26 -19.86 1.83
C GLN A 313 -12.35 -19.16 2.66
N ARG A 314 -12.06 -17.96 3.18
CA ARG A 314 -13.04 -17.25 4.01
C ARG A 314 -14.23 -16.75 3.19
N ILE A 315 -13.99 -16.18 2.02
CA ILE A 315 -15.09 -15.71 1.17
C ILE A 315 -15.93 -16.87 0.58
N GLU A 316 -15.42 -18.09 0.47
CA GLU A 316 -16.23 -19.25 0.08
C GLU A 316 -17.26 -19.64 1.14
N ASN A 317 -16.94 -19.42 2.42
CA ASN A 317 -17.77 -19.82 3.55
C ASN A 317 -18.54 -18.67 4.18
N LEU A 318 -18.46 -17.46 3.60
CA LEU A 318 -19.14 -16.25 4.06
C LEU A 318 -20.01 -15.67 2.95
N GLN A 319 -21.14 -15.09 3.31
CA GLN A 319 -21.90 -14.27 2.36
C GLN A 319 -21.16 -12.95 2.13
N VAL A 320 -20.50 -12.79 0.97
CA VAL A 320 -19.72 -11.56 0.67
C VAL A 320 -20.26 -10.89 -0.59
N LYS A 321 -20.51 -9.58 -0.49
CA LYS A 321 -20.95 -8.74 -1.60
C LYS A 321 -19.90 -7.64 -1.83
N PHE A 322 -19.11 -7.77 -2.91
CA PHE A 322 -18.21 -6.71 -3.34
C PHE A 322 -18.95 -5.72 -4.26
N GLN A 323 -18.68 -4.42 -4.06
CA GLN A 323 -19.04 -3.37 -4.99
C GLN A 323 -17.77 -2.56 -5.30
N LEU A 324 -17.46 -2.38 -6.59
CA LEU A 324 -16.27 -1.67 -7.03
C LEU A 324 -16.66 -0.53 -7.98
N PHE A 325 -16.18 0.67 -7.70
CA PHE A 325 -16.49 1.90 -8.42
C PHE A 325 -15.22 2.59 -8.91
N HIS A 326 -15.25 3.08 -10.15
CA HIS A 326 -14.26 4.02 -10.68
C HIS A 326 -14.86 5.42 -10.68
N ASP A 327 -14.55 6.17 -9.63
CA ASP A 327 -14.95 7.59 -9.49
C ASP A 327 -14.13 8.28 -8.36
N ASP A 328 -14.31 9.58 -8.22
CA ASP A 328 -13.78 10.31 -7.07
C ASP A 328 -14.48 9.86 -5.78
N ALA A 329 -13.70 9.69 -4.71
CA ALA A 329 -14.26 9.26 -3.41
C ALA A 329 -15.29 10.25 -2.84
N LEU A 330 -15.21 11.55 -3.18
CA LEU A 330 -16.17 12.56 -2.77
C LEU A 330 -17.53 12.42 -3.51
N ALA A 331 -17.57 11.70 -4.63
CA ALA A 331 -18.82 11.40 -5.35
C ALA A 331 -19.58 10.19 -4.77
N LEU A 332 -18.95 9.37 -3.93
CA LEU A 332 -19.53 8.14 -3.38
C LEU A 332 -20.92 8.32 -2.72
N PRO A 333 -21.19 9.37 -1.92
CA PRO A 333 -22.50 9.53 -1.32
C PRO A 333 -23.67 9.55 -2.33
N ASN A 334 -23.40 10.02 -3.57
CA ASN A 334 -24.38 10.07 -4.64
C ASN A 334 -24.57 8.71 -5.35
N MET A 335 -23.69 7.75 -5.14
CA MET A 335 -23.69 6.44 -5.78
C MET A 335 -24.18 5.32 -4.84
N ILE A 336 -24.33 5.63 -3.56
CA ILE A 336 -24.76 4.69 -2.53
C ILE A 336 -26.28 4.79 -2.36
N GLU A 337 -26.97 3.70 -2.71
CA GLU A 337 -28.44 3.66 -2.69
C GLU A 337 -29.05 3.72 -1.28
N ASP A 338 -28.36 3.15 -0.28
CA ASP A 338 -28.86 3.03 1.11
C ASP A 338 -28.61 4.27 1.99
N GLY A 339 -27.97 5.29 1.45
CA GLY A 339 -27.85 6.59 2.11
C GLY A 339 -26.94 6.63 3.36
N GLN A 340 -27.33 7.50 4.30
CA GLN A 340 -26.54 7.82 5.49
C GLN A 340 -26.53 6.67 6.52
N HIS A 341 -25.50 6.65 7.38
CA HIS A 341 -25.39 5.77 8.55
C HIS A 341 -25.40 4.26 8.23
N SER A 342 -24.72 3.85 7.17
CA SER A 342 -24.81 2.47 6.70
C SER A 342 -23.54 1.65 6.88
N PHE A 343 -22.36 2.25 7.14
CA PHE A 343 -21.09 1.54 7.23
C PHE A 343 -20.60 1.36 8.66
N ASP A 344 -20.16 0.15 8.98
CA ASP A 344 -19.49 -0.18 10.25
C ASP A 344 -18.04 0.32 10.27
N ARG A 345 -17.38 0.26 9.12
CA ARG A 345 -16.02 0.80 8.95
C ARG A 345 -15.92 1.59 7.67
N ILE A 346 -15.29 2.75 7.76
CA ILE A 346 -14.90 3.56 6.60
C ILE A 346 -13.39 3.79 6.69
N LYS A 347 -12.64 3.36 5.68
CA LYS A 347 -11.22 3.64 5.59
C LYS A 347 -10.95 4.65 4.48
N LEU A 348 -10.41 5.79 4.86
CA LEU A 348 -9.85 6.74 3.93
C LEU A 348 -8.34 6.46 3.78
N SER A 349 -7.86 6.47 2.55
CA SER A 349 -6.41 6.53 2.31
C SER A 349 -5.90 7.90 2.75
N ASN A 350 -4.70 8.29 2.34
CA ASN A 350 -4.17 9.62 2.65
C ASN A 350 -4.85 10.77 1.87
N MET A 351 -6.08 10.57 1.38
CA MET A 351 -6.85 11.66 0.75
C MET A 351 -7.16 12.80 1.72
N ALA A 352 -7.18 12.52 3.03
CA ALA A 352 -7.35 13.54 4.07
C ALA A 352 -6.09 14.42 4.30
N ASP A 353 -4.93 14.09 3.73
CA ASP A 353 -3.78 15.01 3.67
C ASP A 353 -4.16 16.28 2.91
N ARG A 354 -3.65 17.45 3.37
CA ARG A 354 -3.94 18.76 2.76
C ARG A 354 -3.56 18.83 1.27
N GLY A 355 -2.49 18.15 0.87
CA GLY A 355 -2.05 18.09 -0.52
C GLY A 355 -3.02 17.38 -1.48
N TRP A 356 -4.10 16.77 -0.95
CA TRP A 356 -5.15 16.10 -1.73
C TRP A 356 -6.50 16.81 -1.51
N VAL A 357 -7.38 16.20 -0.73
CA VAL A 357 -8.73 16.70 -0.45
C VAL A 357 -8.74 17.54 0.84
N GLY A 358 -7.91 17.17 1.80
CA GLY A 358 -7.89 17.76 3.13
C GLY A 358 -8.88 17.10 4.11
N PRO A 359 -8.65 17.27 5.43
CA PRO A 359 -9.43 16.60 6.45
C PRO A 359 -10.88 17.07 6.51
N GLU A 360 -11.13 18.36 6.31
CA GLU A 360 -12.45 18.97 6.40
C GLU A 360 -13.40 18.40 5.32
N ALA A 361 -13.02 18.52 4.04
CA ALA A 361 -13.86 18.05 2.94
C ALA A 361 -14.05 16.53 2.98
N ALA A 362 -13.00 15.78 3.33
CA ALA A 362 -13.07 14.32 3.45
C ALA A 362 -14.04 13.88 4.54
N LEU A 363 -14.00 14.51 5.73
CA LEU A 363 -14.89 14.18 6.83
C LEU A 363 -16.33 14.66 6.59
N ILE A 364 -16.53 15.89 6.11
CA ILE A 364 -17.87 16.41 5.78
C ILE A 364 -18.59 15.48 4.80
N THR A 365 -17.87 14.95 3.82
CA THR A 365 -18.46 14.11 2.78
C THR A 365 -18.73 12.68 3.24
N LEU A 366 -17.83 12.08 4.00
CA LEU A 366 -17.86 10.64 4.26
C LEU A 366 -18.29 10.27 5.69
N ALA A 367 -18.20 11.19 6.66
CA ALA A 367 -18.69 10.95 8.03
C ALA A 367 -20.18 10.61 8.09
N PRO A 368 -21.07 11.25 7.31
CA PRO A 368 -22.50 10.90 7.32
C PRO A 368 -22.82 9.46 6.90
N LEU A 369 -21.88 8.77 6.26
CA LEU A 369 -22.03 7.37 5.87
C LEU A 369 -21.74 6.40 7.02
N LEU A 370 -21.02 6.83 8.07
CA LEU A 370 -20.67 5.99 9.22
C LEU A 370 -21.92 5.73 10.08
N LYS A 371 -22.10 4.49 10.53
CA LYS A 371 -23.15 4.14 11.50
C LYS A 371 -23.01 4.98 12.77
N ARG A 372 -24.15 5.28 13.39
CA ARG A 372 -24.18 5.92 14.71
C ARG A 372 -23.71 4.94 15.78
N ALA A 373 -23.24 5.47 16.90
CA ALA A 373 -22.85 4.65 18.04
C ALA A 373 -24.01 3.84 18.62
N SER A 374 -25.27 4.33 18.48
CA SER A 374 -26.49 3.60 18.82
C SER A 374 -26.70 2.33 17.99
N ASP A 375 -26.28 2.32 16.74
CA ASP A 375 -26.45 1.21 15.80
C ASP A 375 -25.26 0.24 15.84
N ASN A 376 -24.04 0.78 15.97
CA ASN A 376 -22.81 0.01 16.21
C ASN A 376 -21.81 0.85 17.03
N PRO A 377 -21.60 0.55 18.31
CA PRO A 377 -20.65 1.28 19.16
C PRO A 377 -19.18 1.12 18.72
N HIS A 378 -18.90 0.16 17.83
CA HIS A 378 -17.61 -0.09 17.24
C HIS A 378 -17.44 0.53 15.84
N ALA A 379 -18.43 1.33 15.38
CA ALA A 379 -18.32 2.01 14.09
C ALA A 379 -17.14 3.00 14.09
N ILE A 380 -16.25 2.86 13.08
CA ILE A 380 -15.03 3.66 12.98
C ILE A 380 -14.83 4.17 11.56
N LEU A 381 -14.56 5.48 11.44
CA LEU A 381 -13.96 6.07 10.26
C LEU A 381 -12.46 6.25 10.52
N LEU A 382 -11.62 5.59 9.73
CA LEU A 382 -10.16 5.62 9.84
C LEU A 382 -9.57 6.54 8.79
N THR A 383 -8.84 7.58 9.22
CA THR A 383 -8.06 8.46 8.35
C THR A 383 -6.56 8.17 8.47
N LEU A 384 -5.86 8.28 7.35
CA LEU A 384 -4.39 8.18 7.26
C LEU A 384 -3.81 9.51 6.82
N PHE A 385 -2.73 9.94 7.49
CA PHE A 385 -1.95 11.15 7.17
C PHE A 385 -0.49 10.75 6.94
N LEU A 386 0.00 10.97 5.72
CA LEU A 386 1.40 10.71 5.35
C LEU A 386 2.23 11.99 5.36
N ASN A 387 1.62 13.14 5.05
CA ASN A 387 2.33 14.41 4.85
C ASN A 387 2.13 15.39 6.01
N ALA A 388 1.16 15.18 6.89
CA ALA A 388 0.77 16.11 7.94
C ALA A 388 1.94 16.65 8.79
N VAL A 389 2.83 15.76 9.21
CA VAL A 389 4.00 16.14 10.01
C VAL A 389 4.99 16.99 9.21
N HIS A 390 5.17 16.67 7.93
CA HIS A 390 6.11 17.39 7.06
C HIS A 390 5.61 18.77 6.67
N GLU A 391 4.30 19.00 6.65
CA GLU A 391 3.69 20.29 6.35
C GLU A 391 4.01 21.36 7.42
N VAL A 392 4.23 20.92 8.67
CA VAL A 392 4.50 21.80 9.83
C VAL A 392 5.91 21.63 10.40
N PHE A 393 6.77 20.87 9.73
CA PHE A 393 8.16 20.68 10.12
C PHE A 393 9.05 21.75 9.51
N TYR A 394 9.56 22.66 10.33
CA TYR A 394 10.39 23.79 9.91
C TYR A 394 11.88 23.54 10.24
N ASP A 395 12.78 24.36 9.65
CA ASP A 395 14.21 24.29 9.93
C ASP A 395 14.54 24.49 11.42
N THR A 396 13.75 25.32 12.11
CA THR A 396 13.86 25.53 13.56
C THR A 396 13.58 24.26 14.35
N ASP A 397 12.61 23.44 13.94
CA ASP A 397 12.32 22.15 14.57
C ASP A 397 13.48 21.16 14.33
N ASN A 398 14.05 21.18 13.11
CA ASN A 398 15.18 20.35 12.76
C ASN A 398 16.44 20.65 13.61
N ILE A 399 16.69 21.92 13.88
CA ILE A 399 17.81 22.36 14.75
C ILE A 399 17.52 22.01 16.21
N ALA A 400 16.31 22.30 16.69
CA ALA A 400 15.91 22.08 18.07
C ALA A 400 15.98 20.59 18.48
N SER A 401 15.58 19.68 17.58
CA SER A 401 15.59 18.24 17.85
C SER A 401 16.94 17.56 17.63
N LEU A 402 17.91 18.24 16.98
CA LEU A 402 19.15 17.64 16.52
C LEU A 402 19.94 16.96 17.64
N HIS A 403 20.15 17.64 18.77
CA HIS A 403 20.95 17.11 19.87
C HIS A 403 20.35 15.83 20.48
N GLU A 404 19.04 15.86 20.73
CA GLU A 404 18.30 14.71 21.28
C GLU A 404 18.31 13.52 20.31
N GLU A 405 18.02 13.76 19.03
CA GLU A 405 18.05 12.75 17.99
C GLU A 405 19.43 12.11 17.85
N MET A 406 20.49 12.92 17.79
CA MET A 406 21.87 12.44 17.68
C MET A 406 22.31 11.63 18.92
N SER A 407 21.91 12.05 20.11
CA SER A 407 22.17 11.32 21.35
C SER A 407 21.47 9.96 21.33
N ARG A 408 20.22 9.92 20.96
CA ARG A 408 19.40 8.69 20.88
C ARG A 408 19.90 7.73 19.80
N LEU A 409 20.29 8.24 18.63
CA LEU A 409 20.81 7.44 17.52
C LEU A 409 22.10 6.70 17.87
N ARG A 410 22.99 7.31 18.67
CA ARG A 410 24.25 6.68 19.10
C ARG A 410 24.04 5.37 19.86
N SER A 411 22.85 5.14 20.42
CA SER A 411 22.49 3.88 21.08
C SER A 411 22.23 2.74 20.07
N TYR A 412 21.97 3.07 18.81
CA TYR A 412 21.58 2.11 17.76
C TYR A 412 22.55 2.05 16.58
N VAL A 413 23.19 3.17 16.26
CA VAL A 413 24.07 3.29 15.09
C VAL A 413 25.43 3.79 15.56
N ASN A 414 26.44 2.95 15.43
CA ASN A 414 27.80 3.35 15.71
C ASN A 414 28.34 4.20 14.55
N LEU A 415 28.73 5.44 14.85
CA LEU A 415 29.42 6.32 13.93
C LEU A 415 30.84 6.54 14.45
N ALA A 416 31.83 6.13 13.67
CA ALA A 416 33.24 6.24 14.09
C ALA A 416 33.62 7.71 14.28
N PRO A 417 34.41 8.04 15.34
CA PRO A 417 34.78 9.43 15.66
C PRO A 417 35.51 10.15 14.53
N ASP A 418 36.33 9.45 13.78
CA ASP A 418 37.08 9.97 12.65
C ASP A 418 36.16 10.44 11.51
N VAL A 419 35.03 9.78 11.28
CA VAL A 419 34.02 10.19 10.32
C VAL A 419 33.39 11.54 10.71
N VAL A 420 33.11 11.73 12.00
CA VAL A 420 32.60 13.00 12.54
C VAL A 420 33.63 14.11 12.43
N LEU A 421 34.89 13.82 12.82
CA LEU A 421 35.98 14.80 12.81
C LEU A 421 36.40 15.21 11.40
N ALA A 422 36.28 14.30 10.41
CA ALA A 422 36.59 14.62 9.01
C ALA A 422 35.65 15.66 8.39
N GLY A 423 34.46 15.86 8.94
CA GLY A 423 33.50 16.86 8.46
C GLY A 423 32.97 16.60 7.03
N ASP A 424 33.21 15.40 6.50
CA ASP A 424 32.75 15.01 5.16
C ASP A 424 31.26 14.67 5.17
N LYS A 425 30.44 15.64 4.78
CA LYS A 425 28.96 15.50 4.71
C LYS A 425 28.49 14.47 3.69
N PHE A 426 29.35 14.03 2.76
CA PHE A 426 29.05 13.00 1.76
C PHE A 426 29.62 11.62 2.13
N ASN A 427 30.24 11.49 3.28
CA ASN A 427 30.63 10.18 3.79
C ASN A 427 29.41 9.27 3.92
N ALA A 428 29.50 8.05 3.37
CA ALA A 428 28.36 7.14 3.34
C ALA A 428 27.85 6.74 4.75
N ASP A 429 28.77 6.56 5.72
CA ASP A 429 28.38 6.23 7.10
C ASP A 429 27.72 7.42 7.79
N PHE A 430 28.17 8.65 7.51
CA PHE A 430 27.54 9.88 8.01
C PHE A 430 26.13 10.06 7.42
N ILE A 431 25.97 9.86 6.11
CA ILE A 431 24.64 9.88 5.44
C ILE A 431 23.73 8.82 6.04
N MET A 432 24.22 7.57 6.17
CA MET A 432 23.46 6.47 6.77
C MET A 432 23.01 6.80 8.20
N PHE A 433 23.87 7.45 8.98
CA PHE A 433 23.54 7.87 10.34
C PHE A 433 22.48 8.98 10.35
N THR A 434 22.64 10.00 9.52
CA THR A 434 21.67 11.11 9.44
C THR A 434 20.32 10.70 8.88
N ASP A 435 20.29 9.75 7.95
CA ASP A 435 19.06 9.17 7.39
C ASP A 435 18.25 8.36 8.40
N ALA A 436 18.85 7.97 9.51
CA ALA A 436 18.16 7.28 10.58
C ALA A 436 17.50 8.23 11.60
N ARG A 437 17.70 9.55 11.50
CA ARG A 437 17.14 10.54 12.44
C ARG A 437 15.62 10.48 12.55
N PRO A 438 14.84 10.36 11.46
CA PRO A 438 13.40 10.27 11.56
C PRO A 438 12.89 9.10 12.43
N VAL A 439 13.63 7.98 12.47
CA VAL A 439 13.24 6.81 13.30
C VAL A 439 13.22 7.13 14.79
N VAL A 440 14.09 8.03 15.24
CA VAL A 440 14.21 8.42 16.66
C VAL A 440 13.54 9.74 17.00
N ARG A 441 13.08 10.49 15.99
CA ARG A 441 12.41 11.79 16.13
C ARG A 441 11.08 11.64 16.84
N ASP A 442 10.73 12.62 17.68
CA ASP A 442 9.38 12.73 18.23
C ASP A 442 8.49 13.55 17.30
N PHE A 443 7.59 12.86 16.60
CA PHE A 443 6.62 13.47 15.72
C PHE A 443 5.28 13.82 16.39
N ASP A 444 5.03 13.42 17.65
CA ASP A 444 3.76 13.69 18.32
C ASP A 444 3.49 15.20 18.43
N LYS A 445 4.50 15.98 18.89
CA LYS A 445 4.39 17.44 18.99
C LYS A 445 4.07 18.12 17.65
N LEU A 446 4.63 17.60 16.56
CA LEU A 446 4.41 18.12 15.21
C LEU A 446 3.00 17.78 14.72
N PHE A 447 2.55 16.54 14.94
CA PHE A 447 1.20 16.15 14.56
C PHE A 447 0.15 16.90 15.39
N ASP A 448 0.37 17.12 16.70
CA ASP A 448 -0.47 17.96 17.53
C ASP A 448 -0.54 19.41 17.06
N ARG A 449 0.60 19.97 16.57
CA ARG A 449 0.65 21.30 15.92
C ARG A 449 -0.22 21.30 14.70
N TRP A 450 -0.05 20.34 13.80
CA TRP A 450 -0.81 20.19 12.57
C TRP A 450 -2.32 20.07 12.84
N MET A 451 -2.73 19.23 13.80
CA MET A 451 -4.13 19.10 14.19
C MET A 451 -4.74 20.41 14.74
N ARG A 452 -3.95 21.18 15.51
CA ARG A 452 -4.40 22.50 15.99
C ARG A 452 -4.58 23.50 14.86
N GLU A 453 -3.61 23.59 13.95
CA GLU A 453 -3.65 24.48 12.78
C GLU A 453 -4.84 24.16 11.86
N HIS A 454 -5.21 22.89 11.74
CA HIS A 454 -6.35 22.43 10.96
C HIS A 454 -7.66 22.30 11.75
N ARG A 455 -7.67 22.76 13.00
CA ARG A 455 -8.88 22.82 13.85
C ARG A 455 -9.63 21.47 13.92
N PHE A 456 -8.93 20.38 14.08
CA PHE A 456 -9.49 19.01 14.09
C PHE A 456 -10.67 18.84 15.04
N GLY A 457 -10.61 19.43 16.23
CA GLY A 457 -11.70 19.37 17.20
C GLY A 457 -13.00 20.02 16.69
N ASP A 458 -12.88 21.11 15.93
CA ASP A 458 -14.04 21.81 15.36
C ASP A 458 -14.62 21.04 14.18
N ILE A 459 -13.76 20.50 13.31
CA ILE A 459 -14.19 19.64 12.19
C ILE A 459 -14.97 18.43 12.73
N GLY A 460 -14.41 17.72 13.72
CA GLY A 460 -15.09 16.57 14.34
C GLY A 460 -16.46 16.93 14.88
N LYS A 461 -16.57 18.04 15.64
CA LYS A 461 -17.85 18.53 16.16
C LYS A 461 -18.85 18.85 15.05
N ALA A 462 -18.41 19.49 13.98
CA ALA A 462 -19.26 19.88 12.87
C ALA A 462 -19.89 18.69 12.14
N VAL A 463 -19.23 17.52 12.16
CA VAL A 463 -19.71 16.29 11.50
C VAL A 463 -20.22 15.23 12.49
N GLY A 464 -20.39 15.56 13.77
CA GLY A 464 -20.87 14.62 14.79
C GLY A 464 -19.89 13.49 15.12
N LEU A 465 -18.58 13.71 14.92
CA LEU A 465 -17.53 12.73 15.24
C LEU A 465 -16.61 13.24 16.36
N LYS A 466 -16.03 12.28 17.08
CA LYS A 466 -14.93 12.51 18.02
C LYS A 466 -13.74 11.62 17.68
N MET A 467 -12.53 12.11 17.91
CA MET A 467 -11.33 11.29 17.83
C MET A 467 -11.36 10.25 18.96
N GLY A 468 -11.08 8.98 18.62
CA GLY A 468 -10.93 7.91 19.60
C GLY A 468 -9.74 8.17 20.52
N SER A 469 -9.94 8.07 21.83
CA SER A 469 -8.84 8.14 22.82
C SER A 469 -7.98 6.88 22.77
N GLU A 470 -8.60 5.76 22.44
CA GLU A 470 -7.95 4.46 22.24
C GLU A 470 -8.22 3.97 20.83
N HIS A 471 -7.17 3.54 20.15
CA HIS A 471 -7.25 2.97 18.82
C HIS A 471 -7.38 1.46 18.92
N THR A 472 -8.32 0.90 18.18
CA THR A 472 -8.59 -0.55 18.16
C THR A 472 -8.18 -1.23 16.86
N ILE A 473 -8.02 -0.49 15.77
CA ILE A 473 -7.61 -1.02 14.44
C ILE A 473 -6.10 -0.95 14.28
N VAL A 474 -5.52 0.22 14.53
CA VAL A 474 -4.10 0.49 14.33
C VAL A 474 -3.60 1.54 15.33
N PRO A 475 -2.39 1.41 15.88
CA PRO A 475 -1.83 2.47 16.72
C PRO A 475 -1.83 3.81 15.99
N PRO A 476 -2.04 4.95 16.68
CA PRO A 476 -2.04 6.29 16.06
C PRO A 476 -0.71 6.61 15.35
N TRP A 477 0.37 6.00 15.82
CA TRP A 477 1.70 6.08 15.21
C TRP A 477 2.37 4.70 15.18
N PRO A 478 2.15 3.88 14.13
CA PRO A 478 2.67 2.51 14.06
C PRO A 478 4.20 2.43 13.99
N MET A 479 4.85 3.46 13.43
CA MET A 479 6.29 3.53 13.23
C MET A 479 7.05 4.16 14.41
N ARG A 480 6.38 4.40 15.52
CA ARG A 480 7.00 4.99 16.71
C ARG A 480 8.05 4.06 17.32
N LEU A 481 9.30 4.54 17.41
CA LEU A 481 10.32 3.90 18.22
C LEU A 481 10.13 4.28 19.69
N ARG A 482 9.75 3.31 20.53
CA ARG A 482 9.56 3.55 21.97
C ARG A 482 10.86 3.92 22.66
N GLN A 483 10.77 4.58 23.82
CA GLN A 483 11.91 4.74 24.70
C GLN A 483 12.39 3.34 25.11
N ASN A 484 13.69 3.14 25.20
CA ASN A 484 14.32 1.84 25.52
C ASN A 484 13.99 0.70 24.52
N ALA A 485 13.64 1.04 23.27
CA ALA A 485 13.47 0.04 22.22
C ALA A 485 14.78 -0.75 21.99
N THR A 486 14.63 -2.01 21.63
CA THR A 486 15.75 -2.89 21.32
C THR A 486 16.40 -2.53 19.97
N GLN A 487 17.67 -2.89 19.75
CA GLN A 487 18.32 -2.81 18.45
C GLN A 487 17.46 -3.47 17.35
N ARG A 488 16.85 -4.61 17.64
CA ARG A 488 15.98 -5.34 16.71
C ARG A 488 14.73 -4.54 16.28
N GLU A 489 14.15 -3.78 17.20
CA GLU A 489 13.00 -2.90 16.88
C GLU A 489 13.44 -1.73 16.01
N PHE A 490 14.55 -1.09 16.34
CA PHE A 490 15.16 -0.05 15.52
C PHE A 490 15.45 -0.55 14.09
N ASP A 491 16.15 -1.69 13.97
CA ASP A 491 16.50 -2.29 12.68
C ASP A 491 15.25 -2.68 11.85
N ARG A 492 14.17 -3.09 12.52
CA ARG A 492 12.90 -3.41 11.88
C ARG A 492 12.23 -2.18 11.31
N LEU A 493 12.12 -1.09 12.10
CA LEU A 493 11.53 0.16 11.66
C LEU A 493 12.33 0.75 10.50
N ARG A 494 13.64 0.74 10.61
CA ARG A 494 14.56 1.23 9.58
C ARG A 494 14.53 0.42 8.28
N ALA A 495 14.20 -0.88 8.36
CA ALA A 495 14.12 -1.76 7.20
C ALA A 495 12.75 -1.70 6.50
N SER A 496 11.75 -1.07 7.10
CA SER A 496 10.46 -0.83 6.44
C SER A 496 10.63 0.35 5.48
N GLY A 497 10.10 0.26 4.28
CA GLY A 497 10.10 1.35 3.31
C GLY A 497 9.10 2.47 3.63
N HIS A 498 8.53 2.47 4.85
CA HIS A 498 7.49 3.42 5.23
C HIS A 498 8.04 4.77 5.67
N VAL A 499 7.18 5.75 5.57
CA VAL A 499 7.40 7.07 6.16
C VAL A 499 7.24 6.94 7.67
N GLU A 500 8.29 7.18 8.44
CA GLU A 500 8.30 7.04 9.89
C GLU A 500 7.29 7.97 10.59
N SER A 501 6.79 9.00 9.90
CA SER A 501 5.88 10.03 10.38
C SER A 501 4.40 9.77 10.11
N GLU A 502 4.04 8.62 9.52
CA GLU A 502 2.64 8.32 9.21
C GLU A 502 1.75 8.29 10.46
N ARG A 503 0.56 8.85 10.34
CA ARG A 503 -0.40 8.99 11.44
C ARG A 503 -1.76 8.44 11.05
N TYR A 504 -2.41 7.82 12.01
CA TYR A 504 -3.79 7.37 11.90
C TYR A 504 -4.65 8.07 12.93
N VAL A 505 -5.89 8.37 12.57
CA VAL A 505 -6.92 8.84 13.50
C VAL A 505 -8.17 7.99 13.31
N GLU A 506 -8.64 7.38 14.40
CA GLU A 506 -9.92 6.69 14.48
C GLU A 506 -10.98 7.69 14.93
N TRP A 507 -11.98 7.89 14.08
CA TRP A 507 -13.14 8.74 14.39
C TRP A 507 -14.33 7.86 14.75
N LYS A 508 -15.02 8.21 15.84
CA LYS A 508 -16.23 7.53 16.32
C LYS A 508 -17.39 8.50 16.34
N SER A 509 -18.61 8.04 16.04
CA SER A 509 -19.82 8.84 16.19
C SER A 509 -20.02 9.25 17.64
N VAL A 510 -20.55 10.46 17.86
CA VAL A 510 -20.94 10.97 19.20
C VAL A 510 -22.39 10.62 19.56
N GLU A 511 -23.21 10.22 18.56
CA GLU A 511 -24.63 9.85 18.70
C GLU A 511 -24.85 8.35 18.56
#